data_2e3dcb24509aa580cfa7a2a21e23ee16
#
_entry.id   2e3dcb24509aa580cfa7a2a21e23ee16
#
_cell.length_a   1.000
_cell.length_b   1.000
_cell.length_c   1.000
_cell.angle_alpha   90.00
_cell.angle_beta   90.00
_cell.angle_gamma   90.00
#
_symmetry.space_group_name_H-M   'P 1'
#
loop_
_entity.id
_entity.type
_entity.pdbx_description
1 polymer ?
#
loop_
_entity_poly.entity_id
_entity_poly.type
_entity_poly.pdbx_seq_one_letter_code
_entity_poly.pdbx_strand_id
1 'polypeptide(L)'
;MTRRGFLKGLAIGAGTGGALALGARAFLHLPRFGRLPQGKRLERILASPNYRDGAFRNRPTAYVPPFRPDDGRGGVGNALFKKDELRLVPAAGEVSVVKSDLRNLDLAQDLLVWFGHSSWLLQLGGVRILVDPVFHAASPLEFLLGKPFPGTDIYKPDDIPDIDVLIITHDHWDHLDCATVTEMRERIDKVVCPLGVGEHFEYWGFPPDSLVELDWDGSATVSCADGRSASFRCLPTHHFSGRGFVRNQSLWASFLVSVASRHVYFGGDGGYDERFRQIGEHFPGIDLAILENGQYNIRWPRVHTMPDELAMAMSELGAKRYATGHHGKFCISTHPWDEPFANETAAALKAGVNLATPRIGETVFI
;
A
#
# COMPACT_ATOMS: atom_id res chain seq x y z
N MET A 1 -23.58 -1.98 -51.56
CA MET A 1 -24.11 -2.16 -50.18
C MET A 1 -25.54 -1.65 -50.15
N THR A 2 -26.52 -2.50 -49.85
CA THR A 2 -27.93 -2.07 -49.80
C THR A 2 -28.19 -1.28 -48.48
N ARG A 3 -29.10 -0.28 -48.55
CA ARG A 3 -29.51 0.54 -47.41
C ARG A 3 -29.92 -0.31 -46.19
N ARG A 4 -30.46 -1.50 -46.43
CA ARG A 4 -30.87 -2.48 -45.43
C ARG A 4 -29.67 -3.19 -44.79
N GLY A 5 -28.57 -3.42 -45.54
CA GLY A 5 -27.31 -3.99 -45.03
C GLY A 5 -26.54 -2.98 -44.15
N PHE A 6 -26.58 -1.70 -44.54
CA PHE A 6 -25.96 -0.61 -43.75
C PHE A 6 -26.69 -0.40 -42.42
N LEU A 7 -28.03 -0.38 -42.41
CA LEU A 7 -28.83 -0.26 -41.19
C LEU A 7 -28.68 -1.48 -40.24
N LYS A 8 -28.54 -2.68 -40.77
CA LYS A 8 -28.24 -3.89 -39.97
C LYS A 8 -26.86 -3.82 -39.37
N GLY A 9 -25.85 -3.36 -40.09
CA GLY A 9 -24.49 -3.16 -39.59
C GLY A 9 -24.43 -2.12 -38.49
N LEU A 10 -25.17 -1.00 -38.62
CA LEU A 10 -25.30 0.03 -37.59
C LEU A 10 -26.02 -0.49 -36.32
N ALA A 11 -27.07 -1.28 -36.47
CA ALA A 11 -27.81 -1.87 -35.34
C ALA A 11 -26.97 -2.92 -34.58
N ILE A 12 -26.17 -3.74 -35.29
CA ILE A 12 -25.23 -4.69 -34.67
C ILE A 12 -24.08 -3.93 -33.95
N GLY A 13 -23.52 -2.90 -34.60
CA GLY A 13 -22.46 -2.07 -33.98
C GLY A 13 -22.95 -1.31 -32.76
N ALA A 14 -24.18 -0.77 -32.79
CA ALA A 14 -24.79 -0.11 -31.65
C ALA A 14 -25.14 -1.10 -30.52
N GLY A 15 -25.60 -2.31 -30.84
CA GLY A 15 -25.89 -3.36 -29.86
C GLY A 15 -24.63 -3.88 -29.16
N THR A 16 -23.54 -4.11 -29.91
CA THR A 16 -22.25 -4.54 -29.32
C THR A 16 -21.60 -3.44 -28.51
N GLY A 17 -21.64 -2.19 -28.95
CA GLY A 17 -21.15 -1.05 -28.20
C GLY A 17 -21.94 -0.83 -26.89
N GLY A 18 -23.27 -0.96 -26.95
CA GLY A 18 -24.13 -0.89 -25.76
C GLY A 18 -23.88 -2.02 -24.76
N ALA A 19 -23.71 -3.26 -25.23
CA ALA A 19 -23.40 -4.39 -24.36
C ALA A 19 -22.03 -4.26 -23.69
N LEU A 20 -21.02 -3.79 -24.43
CA LEU A 20 -19.68 -3.51 -23.87
C LEU A 20 -19.72 -2.39 -22.83
N ALA A 21 -20.46 -1.32 -23.08
CA ALA A 21 -20.62 -0.21 -22.12
C ALA A 21 -21.35 -0.64 -20.84
N LEU A 22 -22.40 -1.47 -20.98
CA LEU A 22 -23.11 -2.03 -19.83
C LEU A 22 -22.23 -3.01 -19.04
N GLY A 23 -21.45 -3.85 -19.74
CA GLY A 23 -20.50 -4.76 -19.12
C GLY A 23 -19.40 -4.02 -18.35
N ALA A 24 -18.82 -2.97 -18.95
CA ALA A 24 -17.83 -2.12 -18.29
C ALA A 24 -18.40 -1.39 -17.07
N ARG A 25 -19.64 -0.86 -17.19
CA ARG A 25 -20.34 -0.25 -16.07
C ARG A 25 -20.59 -1.25 -14.95
N ALA A 26 -21.12 -2.44 -15.25
CA ALA A 26 -21.36 -3.49 -14.27
C ALA A 26 -20.06 -3.91 -13.56
N PHE A 27 -18.95 -4.04 -14.30
CA PHE A 27 -17.64 -4.35 -13.75
C PHE A 27 -17.16 -3.29 -12.75
N LEU A 28 -17.30 -2.00 -13.08
CA LEU A 28 -16.90 -0.89 -12.20
C LEU A 28 -17.80 -0.74 -10.97
N HIS A 29 -18.98 -1.36 -10.95
CA HIS A 29 -19.87 -1.42 -9.79
C HIS A 29 -19.70 -2.70 -8.95
N LEU A 30 -18.72 -3.54 -9.26
CA LEU A 30 -18.41 -4.68 -8.39
C LEU A 30 -17.99 -4.18 -6.99
N PRO A 31 -18.42 -4.87 -5.92
CA PRO A 31 -18.11 -4.44 -4.54
C PRO A 31 -16.64 -4.14 -4.28
N ARG A 32 -15.74 -4.86 -4.91
CA ARG A 32 -14.29 -4.67 -4.77
C ARG A 32 -13.78 -3.28 -5.16
N PHE A 33 -14.51 -2.51 -5.98
CA PHE A 33 -14.16 -1.13 -6.27
C PHE A 33 -14.46 -0.19 -5.11
N GLY A 34 -15.24 -0.64 -4.13
CA GLY A 34 -15.64 0.18 -3.01
C GLY A 34 -16.65 1.27 -3.41
N ARG A 35 -16.66 2.34 -2.65
CA ARG A 35 -17.56 3.47 -2.87
C ARG A 35 -16.85 4.79 -2.63
N LEU A 36 -17.14 5.82 -3.41
CA LEU A 36 -16.63 7.17 -3.19
C LEU A 36 -17.26 7.78 -1.93
N PRO A 37 -16.52 8.63 -1.19
CA PRO A 37 -17.01 9.27 0.03
C PRO A 37 -18.27 10.09 -0.20
N GLN A 38 -19.21 10.01 0.76
CA GLN A 38 -20.49 10.71 0.73
C GLN A 38 -20.92 11.17 2.13
N GLY A 39 -22.00 11.96 2.21
CA GLY A 39 -22.59 12.44 3.47
C GLY A 39 -21.56 13.11 4.39
N LYS A 40 -21.60 12.81 5.69
CA LYS A 40 -20.72 13.41 6.70
C LYS A 40 -19.23 13.19 6.42
N ARG A 41 -18.86 12.07 5.78
CA ARG A 41 -17.46 11.82 5.40
C ARG A 41 -17.01 12.78 4.33
N LEU A 42 -17.84 13.01 3.31
CA LEU A 42 -17.57 14.02 2.28
C LEU A 42 -17.48 15.43 2.87
N GLU A 43 -18.34 15.79 3.85
CA GLU A 43 -18.26 17.07 4.54
C GLU A 43 -16.91 17.26 5.24
N ARG A 44 -16.39 16.22 5.91
CA ARG A 44 -15.05 16.23 6.52
C ARG A 44 -13.95 16.38 5.47
N ILE A 45 -14.06 15.71 4.33
CA ILE A 45 -13.12 15.83 3.21
C ILE A 45 -13.11 17.26 2.66
N LEU A 46 -14.28 17.85 2.43
CA LEU A 46 -14.40 19.23 1.93
C LEU A 46 -13.85 20.28 2.92
N ALA A 47 -13.83 19.97 4.21
CA ALA A 47 -13.24 20.81 5.26
C ALA A 47 -11.71 20.63 5.40
N SER A 48 -11.13 19.60 4.81
CA SER A 48 -9.69 19.33 4.87
C SER A 48 -8.89 20.39 4.10
N PRO A 49 -7.81 20.97 4.68
CA PRO A 49 -6.91 21.86 3.97
C PRO A 49 -6.14 21.18 2.83
N ASN A 50 -6.11 19.84 2.84
CA ASN A 50 -5.42 19.01 1.86
C ASN A 50 -6.31 18.68 0.64
N TYR A 51 -7.64 18.97 0.72
CA TYR A 51 -8.59 18.79 -0.39
C TYR A 51 -8.86 20.12 -1.10
N ARG A 52 -8.41 20.24 -2.34
CA ARG A 52 -8.51 21.48 -3.13
C ARG A 52 -8.84 21.16 -4.58
N ASP A 53 -9.63 22.00 -5.22
CA ASP A 53 -10.04 21.83 -6.63
C ASP A 53 -10.66 20.45 -6.91
N GLY A 54 -11.52 19.98 -5.99
CA GLY A 54 -12.27 18.73 -6.15
C GLY A 54 -11.45 17.44 -5.95
N ALA A 55 -10.25 17.52 -5.35
CA ALA A 55 -9.40 16.37 -5.08
C ALA A 55 -8.38 16.63 -3.94
N PHE A 56 -7.93 15.59 -3.25
CA PHE A 56 -6.74 15.68 -2.41
C PHE A 56 -5.50 16.01 -3.26
N ARG A 57 -4.60 16.81 -2.70
CA ARG A 57 -3.39 17.28 -3.39
C ARG A 57 -2.17 17.06 -2.52
N ASN A 58 -1.08 16.62 -3.13
CA ASN A 58 0.22 16.60 -2.48
C ASN A 58 0.60 17.98 -1.95
N ARG A 59 1.28 18.03 -0.81
CA ARG A 59 1.89 19.26 -0.32
C ARG A 59 2.97 19.72 -1.30
N PRO A 60 3.16 21.03 -1.46
CA PRO A 60 4.29 21.54 -2.23
C PRO A 60 5.61 21.02 -1.66
N THR A 61 6.54 20.71 -2.55
CA THR A 61 7.91 20.28 -2.22
C THR A 61 8.91 21.09 -3.02
N ALA A 62 10.02 21.43 -2.41
CA ALA A 62 11.16 22.04 -3.08
C ALA A 62 12.03 21.02 -3.83
N TYR A 63 11.88 19.74 -3.52
CA TYR A 63 12.63 18.69 -4.17
C TYR A 63 12.29 18.56 -5.66
N VAL A 64 13.32 18.57 -6.48
CA VAL A 64 13.23 18.30 -7.92
C VAL A 64 14.01 17.02 -8.21
N PRO A 65 13.34 15.94 -8.65
CA PRO A 65 14.03 14.70 -8.99
C PRO A 65 15.14 14.97 -10.02
N PRO A 66 16.32 14.37 -9.87
CA PRO A 66 17.38 14.51 -10.86
C PRO A 66 16.93 13.96 -12.20
N PHE A 67 17.52 14.49 -13.27
CA PHE A 67 17.35 13.92 -14.61
C PHE A 67 17.93 12.49 -14.63
N ARG A 68 17.11 11.54 -15.06
CA ARG A 68 17.53 10.15 -15.31
C ARG A 68 17.31 9.83 -16.78
N PRO A 69 18.34 9.34 -17.52
CA PRO A 69 18.19 8.95 -18.91
C PRO A 69 17.19 7.80 -19.05
N ASP A 70 16.62 7.64 -20.26
CA ASP A 70 15.73 6.51 -20.54
C ASP A 70 16.49 5.19 -20.39
N ASP A 71 16.00 4.31 -19.53
CA ASP A 71 16.58 3.01 -19.22
C ASP A 71 16.08 1.88 -20.15
N GLY A 72 15.25 2.23 -21.14
CA GLY A 72 14.65 1.29 -22.09
C GLY A 72 13.53 0.41 -21.52
N ARG A 73 13.25 0.48 -20.22
CA ARG A 73 12.24 -0.36 -19.56
C ARG A 73 10.80 0.03 -19.93
N GLY A 74 10.61 1.27 -20.37
CA GLY A 74 9.31 1.80 -20.80
C GLY A 74 8.32 1.98 -19.64
N GLY A 75 7.03 2.02 -19.97
CA GLY A 75 5.95 2.19 -18.99
C GLY A 75 5.22 0.87 -18.67
N VAL A 76 4.13 0.97 -17.89
CA VAL A 76 3.31 -0.17 -17.41
C VAL A 76 2.90 -1.15 -18.51
N GLY A 77 2.70 -0.69 -19.76
CA GLY A 77 2.41 -1.59 -20.88
C GLY A 77 3.48 -2.67 -21.10
N ASN A 78 4.75 -2.37 -20.85
CA ASN A 78 5.84 -3.35 -20.95
C ASN A 78 5.74 -4.45 -19.88
N ALA A 79 5.13 -4.19 -18.74
CA ALA A 79 4.86 -5.21 -17.75
C ALA A 79 3.94 -6.34 -18.27
N LEU A 80 3.15 -6.09 -19.28
CA LEU A 80 2.29 -7.10 -19.91
C LEU A 80 3.01 -7.89 -21.01
N PHE A 81 3.88 -7.23 -21.79
CA PHE A 81 4.40 -7.79 -23.06
C PHE A 81 5.89 -8.16 -23.00
N LYS A 82 6.65 -7.69 -21.99
CA LYS A 82 8.10 -7.87 -21.88
C LYS A 82 8.54 -8.52 -20.55
N LYS A 83 7.69 -9.36 -19.96
CA LYS A 83 7.94 -9.95 -18.62
C LYS A 83 9.28 -10.68 -18.55
N ASP A 84 9.57 -11.53 -19.50
CA ASP A 84 10.79 -12.35 -19.52
C ASP A 84 12.03 -11.51 -19.86
N GLU A 85 11.92 -10.63 -20.88
CA GLU A 85 13.00 -9.74 -21.30
C GLU A 85 13.47 -8.84 -20.13
N LEU A 86 12.54 -8.32 -19.35
CA LEU A 86 12.82 -7.43 -18.22
C LEU A 86 12.96 -8.17 -16.87
N ARG A 87 12.88 -9.49 -16.86
CA ARG A 87 12.94 -10.31 -15.64
C ARG A 87 11.96 -9.82 -14.55
N LEU A 88 10.70 -9.57 -14.94
CA LEU A 88 9.72 -8.94 -14.05
C LEU A 88 9.11 -9.91 -13.03
N VAL A 89 9.16 -11.20 -13.29
CA VAL A 89 8.56 -12.24 -12.45
C VAL A 89 9.62 -13.33 -12.18
N PRO A 90 9.85 -13.71 -10.93
CA PRO A 90 10.76 -14.80 -10.58
C PRO A 90 10.19 -16.17 -10.97
N ALA A 91 11.06 -17.17 -11.10
CA ALA A 91 10.64 -18.56 -11.08
C ALA A 91 10.20 -18.98 -9.67
N ALA A 92 9.44 -20.07 -9.58
CA ALA A 92 9.01 -20.59 -8.29
C ALA A 92 10.24 -20.97 -7.42
N GLY A 93 10.25 -20.47 -6.17
CA GLY A 93 11.31 -20.71 -5.21
C GLY A 93 12.49 -19.73 -5.25
N GLU A 94 12.53 -18.78 -6.20
CA GLU A 94 13.55 -17.74 -6.20
C GLU A 94 13.33 -16.67 -5.11
N VAL A 95 12.06 -16.37 -4.79
CA VAL A 95 11.76 -15.54 -3.61
C VAL A 95 11.72 -16.41 -2.37
N SER A 96 12.53 -16.07 -1.38
CA SER A 96 12.64 -16.83 -0.14
C SER A 96 11.41 -16.64 0.75
N VAL A 97 10.80 -17.75 1.18
CA VAL A 97 9.60 -17.76 2.02
C VAL A 97 9.76 -18.70 3.21
N VAL A 98 9.05 -18.39 4.29
CA VAL A 98 8.96 -19.22 5.50
C VAL A 98 7.53 -19.20 6.01
N LYS A 99 6.93 -20.36 6.28
CA LYS A 99 5.59 -20.44 6.90
C LYS A 99 5.75 -20.50 8.42
N SER A 100 5.59 -19.34 9.09
CA SER A 100 5.53 -19.26 10.55
C SER A 100 4.10 -19.49 11.04
N ASP A 101 3.92 -20.04 12.24
CA ASP A 101 2.63 -20.17 12.90
C ASP A 101 2.29 -18.84 13.61
N LEU A 102 1.51 -18.01 12.95
CA LEU A 102 1.17 -16.67 13.43
C LEU A 102 0.06 -16.66 14.49
N ARG A 103 -0.72 -17.74 14.58
CA ARG A 103 -1.83 -17.81 15.56
C ARG A 103 -1.33 -18.10 16.98
N ASN A 104 -0.17 -18.73 17.09
CA ASN A 104 0.44 -19.11 18.36
C ASN A 104 1.64 -18.23 18.74
N LEU A 105 1.70 -16.98 18.24
CA LEU A 105 2.73 -16.03 18.64
C LEU A 105 2.58 -15.62 20.11
N ASP A 106 3.71 -15.61 20.84
CA ASP A 106 3.76 -15.10 22.21
C ASP A 106 3.57 -13.57 22.22
N LEU A 107 2.50 -13.10 22.85
CA LEU A 107 2.16 -11.67 22.95
C LEU A 107 3.20 -10.83 23.70
N ALA A 108 4.07 -11.47 24.49
CA ALA A 108 5.14 -10.75 25.19
C ALA A 108 6.31 -10.35 24.28
N GLN A 109 6.33 -10.87 23.05
CA GLN A 109 7.42 -10.60 22.11
C GLN A 109 7.06 -9.50 21.13
N ASP A 110 7.95 -8.52 20.98
CA ASP A 110 7.85 -7.51 19.94
C ASP A 110 8.45 -8.06 18.65
N LEU A 111 7.64 -8.12 17.57
CA LEU A 111 8.03 -8.75 16.33
C LEU A 111 7.37 -8.13 15.11
N LEU A 112 8.01 -8.33 13.96
CA LEU A 112 7.55 -7.95 12.64
C LEU A 112 7.52 -9.19 11.74
N VAL A 113 6.48 -9.30 10.89
CA VAL A 113 6.39 -10.32 9.84
C VAL A 113 6.05 -9.63 8.52
N TRP A 114 6.82 -9.92 7.48
CA TRP A 114 6.56 -9.44 6.13
C TRP A 114 5.82 -10.50 5.31
N PHE A 115 4.74 -10.12 4.63
CA PHE A 115 3.96 -11.02 3.76
C PHE A 115 4.25 -10.81 2.27
N GLY A 116 5.30 -10.05 1.96
CA GLY A 116 5.60 -9.58 0.62
C GLY A 116 4.85 -8.29 0.29
N HIS A 117 5.38 -7.55 -0.66
CA HIS A 117 4.89 -6.23 -1.05
C HIS A 117 4.81 -5.28 0.16
N SER A 118 3.68 -4.62 0.37
CA SER A 118 3.48 -3.68 1.48
C SER A 118 2.72 -4.28 2.68
N SER A 119 2.53 -5.61 2.70
CA SER A 119 1.74 -6.29 3.73
C SER A 119 2.61 -6.71 4.91
N TRP A 120 2.26 -6.24 6.13
CA TRP A 120 3.03 -6.45 7.35
C TRP A 120 2.15 -6.81 8.55
N LEU A 121 2.62 -7.68 9.42
CA LEU A 121 2.11 -7.83 10.78
C LEU A 121 3.15 -7.30 11.77
N LEU A 122 2.78 -6.31 12.55
CA LEU A 122 3.53 -5.80 13.69
C LEU A 122 2.84 -6.28 14.97
N GLN A 123 3.58 -6.94 15.85
CA GLN A 123 3.19 -7.16 17.24
C GLN A 123 4.11 -6.35 18.12
N LEU A 124 3.57 -5.41 18.90
CA LEU A 124 4.33 -4.46 19.70
C LEU A 124 3.61 -4.22 21.02
N GLY A 125 4.28 -4.50 22.16
CA GLY A 125 3.67 -4.43 23.47
C GLY A 125 2.37 -5.23 23.59
N GLY A 126 2.32 -6.37 22.90
CA GLY A 126 1.16 -7.25 22.82
C GLY A 126 0.05 -6.78 21.86
N VAL A 127 0.10 -5.55 21.32
CA VAL A 127 -0.86 -5.05 20.33
C VAL A 127 -0.52 -5.61 18.94
N ARG A 128 -1.48 -6.22 18.29
CA ARG A 128 -1.34 -6.76 16.92
C ARG A 128 -1.88 -5.78 15.88
N ILE A 129 -1.01 -5.34 15.01
CA ILE A 129 -1.29 -4.35 13.98
C ILE A 129 -1.00 -4.96 12.62
N LEU A 130 -2.02 -5.06 11.78
CA LEU A 130 -1.87 -5.51 10.39
C LEU A 130 -1.85 -4.29 9.47
N VAL A 131 -0.93 -4.25 8.51
CA VAL A 131 -0.74 -3.11 7.62
C VAL A 131 -0.86 -3.56 6.17
N ASP A 132 -1.71 -2.88 5.41
CA ASP A 132 -1.92 -3.05 3.96
C ASP A 132 -1.99 -4.52 3.50
N PRO A 133 -2.85 -5.37 4.09
CA PRO A 133 -2.87 -6.80 3.78
C PRO A 133 -3.47 -7.08 2.41
N VAL A 134 -2.68 -7.72 1.53
CA VAL A 134 -3.12 -8.19 0.21
C VAL A 134 -2.77 -9.68 0.09
N PHE A 135 -3.76 -10.55 0.34
CA PHE A 135 -3.59 -12.00 0.31
C PHE A 135 -4.22 -12.67 -0.93
N HIS A 136 -4.90 -11.89 -1.78
CA HIS A 136 -5.45 -12.36 -3.06
C HIS A 136 -4.71 -11.73 -4.24
N ALA A 137 -5.12 -10.54 -4.68
CA ALA A 137 -4.55 -9.91 -5.88
C ALA A 137 -4.44 -8.39 -5.77
N ALA A 138 -3.38 -7.86 -6.32
CA ALA A 138 -3.08 -6.43 -6.35
C ALA A 138 -3.72 -5.70 -7.56
N SER A 139 -4.80 -6.23 -8.12
CA SER A 139 -5.47 -5.64 -9.29
C SER A 139 -6.91 -6.12 -9.43
N PRO A 140 -7.83 -5.29 -9.91
CA PRO A 140 -9.18 -5.74 -10.27
C PRO A 140 -9.19 -6.70 -11.47
N LEU A 141 -8.10 -6.74 -12.23
CA LEU A 141 -7.90 -7.60 -13.40
C LEU A 141 -6.81 -8.64 -13.13
N GLU A 142 -6.98 -9.45 -12.09
CA GLU A 142 -6.01 -10.46 -11.60
C GLU A 142 -5.52 -11.42 -12.70
N PHE A 143 -6.34 -11.66 -13.74
CA PHE A 143 -5.94 -12.51 -14.87
C PHE A 143 -4.90 -11.83 -15.79
N LEU A 144 -4.72 -10.51 -15.70
CA LEU A 144 -3.73 -9.74 -16.48
C LEU A 144 -2.55 -9.28 -15.63
N LEU A 145 -2.84 -8.66 -14.48
CA LEU A 145 -1.86 -8.00 -13.61
C LEU A 145 -2.16 -8.28 -12.14
N GLY A 146 -1.15 -8.13 -11.28
CA GLY A 146 -1.32 -8.16 -9.82
C GLY A 146 -1.49 -9.56 -9.24
N LYS A 147 -1.13 -10.63 -9.96
CA LYS A 147 -0.97 -11.96 -9.36
C LYS A 147 0.29 -12.01 -8.51
N PRO A 148 0.24 -12.71 -7.36
CA PRO A 148 1.44 -12.98 -6.59
C PRO A 148 2.49 -13.74 -7.42
N PHE A 149 3.75 -13.47 -7.15
CA PHE A 149 4.85 -14.25 -7.69
C PHE A 149 4.72 -15.74 -7.29
N PRO A 150 5.14 -16.67 -8.14
CA PRO A 150 5.02 -18.10 -7.86
C PRO A 150 5.63 -18.47 -6.51
N GLY A 151 4.82 -19.02 -5.60
CA GLY A 151 5.24 -19.48 -4.27
C GLY A 151 5.31 -18.39 -3.19
N THR A 152 4.90 -17.14 -3.43
CA THR A 152 4.89 -16.08 -2.42
C THR A 152 3.54 -15.92 -1.70
N ASP A 153 2.48 -16.55 -2.18
CA ASP A 153 1.12 -16.49 -1.62
C ASP A 153 0.86 -17.58 -0.56
N ILE A 154 1.84 -17.79 0.31
CA ILE A 154 1.81 -18.85 1.34
C ILE A 154 0.87 -18.55 2.52
N TYR A 155 0.45 -17.30 2.69
CA TYR A 155 -0.51 -16.89 3.71
C TYR A 155 -1.88 -16.56 3.11
N LYS A 156 -2.92 -16.93 3.87
CA LYS A 156 -4.32 -16.58 3.58
C LYS A 156 -4.92 -15.88 4.81
N PRO A 157 -6.06 -15.20 4.68
CA PRO A 157 -6.73 -14.54 5.81
C PRO A 157 -6.85 -15.43 7.04
N ASP A 158 -7.10 -16.73 6.87
CA ASP A 158 -7.26 -17.69 7.98
C ASP A 158 -5.96 -17.99 8.73
N ASP A 159 -4.80 -17.75 8.15
CA ASP A 159 -3.52 -17.91 8.84
C ASP A 159 -3.22 -16.77 9.82
N ILE A 160 -3.90 -15.61 9.66
CA ILE A 160 -3.66 -14.41 10.43
C ILE A 160 -4.41 -14.47 11.76
N PRO A 161 -3.80 -14.09 12.90
CA PRO A 161 -4.49 -14.02 14.18
C PRO A 161 -5.55 -12.92 14.20
N ASP A 162 -6.29 -12.81 15.32
CA ASP A 162 -7.14 -11.65 15.59
C ASP A 162 -6.27 -10.39 15.67
N ILE A 163 -6.76 -9.30 15.10
CA ILE A 163 -6.05 -8.04 14.88
C ILE A 163 -6.70 -6.93 15.69
N ASP A 164 -5.93 -6.31 16.59
CA ASP A 164 -6.40 -5.15 17.36
C ASP A 164 -6.61 -3.94 16.42
N VAL A 165 -5.66 -3.71 15.48
CA VAL A 165 -5.74 -2.58 14.56
C VAL A 165 -5.28 -2.97 13.16
N LEU A 166 -6.13 -2.70 12.16
CA LEU A 166 -5.76 -2.70 10.76
C LEU A 166 -5.38 -1.28 10.33
N ILE A 167 -4.19 -1.10 9.77
CA ILE A 167 -3.78 0.14 9.10
C ILE A 167 -3.91 -0.04 7.59
N ILE A 168 -4.50 0.96 6.94
CA ILE A 168 -4.44 1.10 5.48
C ILE A 168 -3.80 2.44 5.16
N THR A 169 -2.71 2.43 4.39
CA THR A 169 -1.99 3.64 4.01
C THR A 169 -2.70 4.44 2.93
N HIS A 170 -3.33 3.76 1.98
CA HIS A 170 -4.15 4.34 0.92
C HIS A 170 -4.98 3.25 0.21
N ASP A 171 -5.85 3.64 -0.71
CA ASP A 171 -6.85 2.75 -1.29
C ASP A 171 -6.44 2.07 -2.61
N HIS A 172 -5.15 2.08 -3.00
CA HIS A 172 -4.71 1.32 -4.17
C HIS A 172 -4.93 -0.19 -3.99
N TRP A 173 -5.03 -0.91 -5.10
CA TRP A 173 -5.37 -2.34 -5.12
C TRP A 173 -4.34 -3.22 -4.44
N ASP A 174 -3.09 -2.82 -4.46
CA ASP A 174 -1.94 -3.50 -3.87
C ASP A 174 -1.69 -3.14 -2.40
N HIS A 175 -2.58 -2.33 -1.79
CA HIS A 175 -2.59 -1.98 -0.36
C HIS A 175 -3.94 -2.30 0.30
N LEU A 176 -5.05 -2.15 -0.42
CA LEU A 176 -6.40 -2.42 0.09
C LEU A 176 -7.08 -3.50 -0.75
N ASP A 177 -6.96 -4.74 -0.33
CA ASP A 177 -7.61 -5.89 -0.93
C ASP A 177 -8.98 -6.14 -0.27
N CYS A 178 -10.05 -5.87 -1.02
CA CYS A 178 -11.42 -6.05 -0.56
C CYS A 178 -11.70 -7.48 -0.06
N ALA A 179 -11.21 -8.50 -0.76
CA ALA A 179 -11.42 -9.89 -0.38
C ALA A 179 -10.75 -10.17 0.98
N THR A 180 -9.46 -9.83 1.11
CA THR A 180 -8.71 -10.01 2.37
C THR A 180 -9.43 -9.35 3.55
N VAL A 181 -9.76 -8.06 3.45
CA VAL A 181 -10.33 -7.35 4.60
C VAL A 181 -11.75 -7.81 4.93
N THR A 182 -12.56 -8.20 3.94
CA THR A 182 -13.93 -8.71 4.19
C THR A 182 -13.93 -10.10 4.80
N GLU A 183 -13.01 -10.98 4.40
CA GLU A 183 -12.82 -12.30 5.02
C GLU A 183 -12.36 -12.19 6.48
N MET A 184 -11.58 -11.15 6.81
CA MET A 184 -11.07 -10.91 8.16
C MET A 184 -11.97 -10.02 9.03
N ARG A 185 -13.07 -9.50 8.52
CA ARG A 185 -13.87 -8.43 9.15
C ARG A 185 -14.19 -8.69 10.62
N GLU A 186 -14.63 -9.89 10.97
CA GLU A 186 -15.02 -10.27 12.34
C GLU A 186 -13.80 -10.45 13.29
N ARG A 187 -12.58 -10.40 12.75
CA ARG A 187 -11.32 -10.57 13.47
C ARG A 187 -10.45 -9.30 13.47
N ILE A 188 -11.01 -8.19 13.01
CA ILE A 188 -10.39 -6.85 13.06
C ILE A 188 -11.22 -5.97 13.97
N ASP A 189 -10.63 -5.52 15.08
CA ASP A 189 -11.36 -4.68 16.05
C ASP A 189 -11.47 -3.23 15.56
N LYS A 190 -10.38 -2.61 15.14
CA LYS A 190 -10.35 -1.23 14.64
C LYS A 190 -9.61 -1.11 13.30
N VAL A 191 -10.03 -0.14 12.50
CA VAL A 191 -9.36 0.25 11.25
C VAL A 191 -8.87 1.69 11.38
N VAL A 192 -7.58 1.92 11.23
CA VAL A 192 -6.98 3.26 11.15
C VAL A 192 -6.57 3.51 9.70
N CYS A 193 -7.09 4.58 9.11
CA CYS A 193 -6.83 4.88 7.71
C CYS A 193 -6.88 6.39 7.43
N PRO A 194 -6.39 6.85 6.27
CA PRO A 194 -6.52 8.23 5.86
C PRO A 194 -7.98 8.60 5.54
N LEU A 195 -8.27 9.89 5.65
CA LEU A 195 -9.60 10.46 5.42
C LEU A 195 -10.15 10.08 4.05
N GLY A 196 -11.35 9.50 4.03
CA GLY A 196 -12.06 9.02 2.84
C GLY A 196 -11.94 7.52 2.56
N VAL A 197 -10.88 6.86 3.04
CA VAL A 197 -10.69 5.40 2.85
C VAL A 197 -11.75 4.62 3.61
N GLY A 198 -12.19 5.09 4.76
CA GLY A 198 -13.24 4.47 5.58
C GLY A 198 -14.57 4.26 4.85
N GLU A 199 -14.83 4.98 3.74
CA GLU A 199 -16.04 4.78 2.93
C GLU A 199 -16.07 3.39 2.28
N HIS A 200 -14.91 2.86 1.86
CA HIS A 200 -14.83 1.50 1.34
C HIS A 200 -15.17 0.48 2.41
N PHE A 201 -14.62 0.62 3.60
CA PHE A 201 -14.86 -0.28 4.74
C PHE A 201 -16.32 -0.29 5.16
N GLU A 202 -16.94 0.88 5.31
CA GLU A 202 -18.36 0.99 5.64
C GLU A 202 -19.24 0.34 4.57
N TYR A 203 -18.92 0.56 3.29
CA TYR A 203 -19.59 -0.08 2.15
C TYR A 203 -19.43 -1.61 2.17
N TRP A 204 -18.32 -2.14 2.67
CA TRP A 204 -18.06 -3.58 2.84
C TRP A 204 -18.56 -4.15 4.16
N GLY A 205 -19.32 -3.37 4.93
CA GLY A 205 -20.03 -3.82 6.11
C GLY A 205 -19.26 -3.74 7.42
N PHE A 206 -18.17 -2.99 7.47
CA PHE A 206 -17.50 -2.67 8.75
C PHE A 206 -18.35 -1.69 9.54
N PRO A 207 -18.45 -1.84 10.87
CA PRO A 207 -19.17 -0.89 11.71
C PRO A 207 -18.54 0.51 11.66
N PRO A 208 -19.32 1.60 11.54
CA PRO A 208 -18.75 2.96 11.48
C PRO A 208 -17.89 3.33 12.69
N ASP A 209 -18.19 2.80 13.87
CA ASP A 209 -17.46 3.02 15.12
C ASP A 209 -16.15 2.24 15.22
N SER A 210 -15.93 1.27 14.33
CA SER A 210 -14.62 0.61 14.19
C SER A 210 -13.63 1.42 13.33
N LEU A 211 -14.08 2.49 12.66
CA LEU A 211 -13.29 3.25 11.70
C LEU A 211 -12.71 4.53 12.29
N VAL A 212 -11.40 4.64 12.28
CA VAL A 212 -10.65 5.83 12.73
C VAL A 212 -9.97 6.45 11.50
N GLU A 213 -10.60 7.49 10.93
CA GLU A 213 -10.08 8.18 9.77
C GLU A 213 -9.33 9.46 10.19
N LEU A 214 -8.11 9.60 9.73
CA LEU A 214 -7.20 10.71 10.03
C LEU A 214 -6.86 11.52 8.78
N ASP A 215 -6.84 12.83 8.92
CA ASP A 215 -6.19 13.72 7.96
C ASP A 215 -4.69 13.80 8.25
N TRP A 216 -3.87 14.32 7.34
CA TRP A 216 -2.45 14.54 7.60
C TRP A 216 -2.24 15.41 8.84
N ASP A 217 -1.22 15.03 9.61
CA ASP A 217 -0.85 15.56 10.93
C ASP A 217 -1.87 15.25 12.05
N GLY A 218 -2.98 14.58 11.72
CA GLY A 218 -3.92 14.05 12.69
C GLY A 218 -3.36 12.86 13.46
N SER A 219 -3.88 12.67 14.67
CA SER A 219 -3.52 11.52 15.52
C SER A 219 -4.73 10.97 16.25
N ALA A 220 -4.66 9.68 16.57
CA ALA A 220 -5.63 9.02 17.44
C ALA A 220 -4.92 7.98 18.31
N THR A 221 -5.50 7.73 19.49
CA THR A 221 -5.14 6.59 20.32
C THR A 221 -6.28 5.58 20.28
N VAL A 222 -5.95 4.35 19.94
CA VAL A 222 -6.87 3.22 19.94
C VAL A 222 -6.60 2.39 21.18
N SER A 223 -7.65 2.16 21.99
CA SER A 223 -7.59 1.28 23.16
C SER A 223 -8.12 -0.09 22.78
N CYS A 224 -7.37 -1.14 23.10
CA CYS A 224 -7.78 -2.52 22.97
C CYS A 224 -8.70 -2.93 24.14
N ALA A 225 -9.48 -3.99 23.96
CA ALA A 225 -10.43 -4.46 24.96
C ALA A 225 -9.79 -4.87 26.29
N ASP A 226 -8.53 -5.25 26.29
CA ASP A 226 -7.75 -5.64 27.50
C ASP A 226 -6.98 -4.49 28.17
N GLY A 227 -7.21 -3.25 27.73
CA GLY A 227 -6.59 -2.05 28.30
C GLY A 227 -5.24 -1.67 27.69
N ARG A 228 -4.69 -2.45 26.76
CA ARG A 228 -3.55 -2.05 25.92
C ARG A 228 -3.97 -0.90 24.99
N SER A 229 -3.03 -0.13 24.51
CA SER A 229 -3.33 0.94 23.57
C SER A 229 -2.17 1.22 22.63
N ALA A 230 -2.50 1.70 21.46
CA ALA A 230 -1.55 2.18 20.46
C ALA A 230 -1.96 3.58 19.98
N SER A 231 -0.99 4.45 19.75
CA SER A 231 -1.21 5.77 19.16
C SER A 231 -0.73 5.79 17.72
N PHE A 232 -1.50 6.45 16.89
CA PHE A 232 -1.28 6.54 15.45
C PHE A 232 -1.22 8.00 15.04
N ARG A 233 -0.20 8.37 14.29
CA ARG A 233 -0.11 9.67 13.65
C ARG A 233 -0.09 9.48 12.14
N CYS A 234 -1.03 10.12 11.47
CA CYS A 234 -1.13 10.15 10.01
C CYS A 234 -0.21 11.26 9.48
N LEU A 235 0.73 10.91 8.64
CA LEU A 235 1.74 11.82 8.12
C LEU A 235 1.68 11.89 6.58
N PRO A 236 2.06 13.03 5.97
CA PRO A 236 2.00 13.17 4.52
C PRO A 236 3.01 12.27 3.81
N THR A 237 2.65 11.81 2.62
CA THR A 237 3.54 11.19 1.64
C THR A 237 3.23 11.76 0.25
N HIS A 238 4.14 11.65 -0.70
CA HIS A 238 3.98 12.19 -2.05
C HIS A 238 3.48 11.08 -2.99
N HIS A 239 2.17 10.89 -3.03
CA HIS A 239 1.55 9.82 -3.81
C HIS A 239 0.19 10.26 -4.37
N PHE A 240 -0.71 9.34 -4.60
CA PHE A 240 -2.08 9.54 -5.04
C PHE A 240 -2.98 8.39 -4.58
N SER A 241 -4.29 8.50 -4.79
CA SER A 241 -5.26 7.48 -4.41
C SER A 241 -6.25 7.18 -5.54
N GLY A 242 -6.98 6.08 -5.43
CA GLY A 242 -8.11 5.74 -6.28
C GLY A 242 -8.14 4.29 -6.76
N ARG A 243 -9.34 3.74 -6.76
CA ARG A 243 -9.62 2.34 -7.20
C ARG A 243 -10.31 2.27 -8.56
N GLY A 244 -10.50 3.39 -9.24
CA GLY A 244 -11.21 3.48 -10.51
C GLY A 244 -10.77 4.69 -11.35
N PHE A 245 -11.68 5.22 -12.12
CA PHE A 245 -11.37 6.35 -13.01
C PHE A 245 -11.32 7.70 -12.28
N VAL A 246 -11.94 7.82 -11.11
CA VAL A 246 -11.91 9.05 -10.30
C VAL A 246 -10.81 8.88 -9.26
N ARG A 247 -9.81 9.76 -9.31
CA ARG A 247 -8.64 9.72 -8.43
C ARG A 247 -8.74 10.75 -7.31
N ASN A 248 -7.98 10.52 -6.23
CA ASN A 248 -7.74 11.49 -5.16
C ASN A 248 -9.01 11.95 -4.43
N GLN A 249 -9.98 11.05 -4.28
CA GLN A 249 -11.19 11.29 -3.47
C GLN A 249 -11.05 10.77 -2.04
N SER A 250 -10.05 9.96 -1.77
CA SER A 250 -9.51 9.58 -0.48
C SER A 250 -8.09 10.09 -0.33
N LEU A 251 -7.61 10.25 0.89
CA LEU A 251 -6.25 10.66 1.19
C LEU A 251 -5.32 9.44 1.19
N TRP A 252 -4.02 9.65 1.07
CA TRP A 252 -2.94 8.67 1.22
C TRP A 252 -1.99 9.13 2.32
N ALA A 253 -1.31 8.23 3.02
CA ALA A 253 -0.51 8.59 4.16
C ALA A 253 0.58 7.56 4.50
N SER A 254 1.58 8.03 5.24
CA SER A 254 2.42 7.22 6.10
C SER A 254 1.91 7.26 7.54
N PHE A 255 2.32 6.31 8.38
CA PHE A 255 1.89 6.24 9.78
C PHE A 255 3.07 6.07 10.72
N LEU A 256 3.12 6.90 11.76
CA LEU A 256 3.93 6.64 12.93
C LEU A 256 3.06 5.98 14.00
N VAL A 257 3.41 4.75 14.33
CA VAL A 257 2.76 3.91 15.35
C VAL A 257 3.57 3.95 16.62
N SER A 258 2.92 4.22 17.74
CA SER A 258 3.56 4.24 19.05
C SER A 258 2.83 3.34 20.04
N VAL A 259 3.55 2.40 20.64
CA VAL A 259 3.08 1.55 21.73
C VAL A 259 4.07 1.67 22.87
N ALA A 260 3.62 2.11 24.03
CA ALA A 260 4.48 2.49 25.16
C ALA A 260 5.58 3.47 24.70
N SER A 261 6.85 3.11 24.86
CA SER A 261 8.00 3.93 24.46
C SER A 261 8.60 3.55 23.10
N ARG A 262 7.95 2.66 22.35
CA ARG A 262 8.44 2.18 21.06
C ARG A 262 7.72 2.89 19.92
N HIS A 263 8.46 3.21 18.86
CA HIS A 263 7.97 3.93 17.69
C HIS A 263 8.33 3.19 16.41
N VAL A 264 7.32 2.86 15.60
CA VAL A 264 7.49 2.22 14.30
C VAL A 264 6.86 3.09 13.22
N TYR A 265 7.64 3.41 12.19
CA TYR A 265 7.19 4.21 11.06
C TYR A 265 6.90 3.32 9.84
N PHE A 266 5.70 3.40 9.32
CA PHE A 266 5.29 2.80 8.04
C PHE A 266 5.19 3.90 6.99
N GLY A 267 6.09 3.88 6.02
CA GLY A 267 6.19 4.92 4.99
C GLY A 267 5.00 4.99 4.05
N GLY A 268 4.29 3.87 3.85
CA GLY A 268 3.35 3.76 2.75
C GLY A 268 4.06 3.98 1.42
N ASP A 269 3.31 4.34 0.39
CA ASP A 269 3.87 4.69 -0.90
C ASP A 269 4.14 6.18 -1.02
N GLY A 270 5.22 6.53 -1.73
CA GLY A 270 5.51 7.92 -2.05
C GLY A 270 6.94 8.17 -2.48
N GLY A 271 7.12 8.97 -3.54
CA GLY A 271 8.43 9.42 -3.99
C GLY A 271 9.16 10.21 -2.90
N TYR A 272 10.48 10.28 -3.00
CA TYR A 272 11.32 11.02 -2.06
C TYR A 272 11.07 12.54 -2.15
N ASP A 273 11.04 13.18 -1.01
CA ASP A 273 11.17 14.63 -0.81
C ASP A 273 11.65 14.96 0.61
N GLU A 274 11.72 16.24 0.95
CA GLU A 274 12.22 16.75 2.23
C GLU A 274 11.40 16.33 3.47
N ARG A 275 10.25 15.68 3.31
CA ARG A 275 9.43 15.23 4.46
C ARG A 275 10.13 14.16 5.29
N PHE A 276 11.01 13.33 4.71
CA PHE A 276 11.75 12.33 5.48
C PHE A 276 12.59 13.01 6.56
N ARG A 277 13.31 14.08 6.21
CA ARG A 277 14.05 14.92 7.16
C ARG A 277 13.11 15.58 8.16
N GLN A 278 12.00 16.17 7.70
CA GLN A 278 11.03 16.82 8.58
C GLN A 278 10.43 15.84 9.60
N ILE A 279 10.09 14.61 9.18
CA ILE A 279 9.58 13.56 10.07
C ILE A 279 10.67 13.16 11.09
N GLY A 280 11.91 12.91 10.64
CA GLY A 280 13.02 12.57 11.53
C GLY A 280 13.31 13.65 12.59
N GLU A 281 13.26 14.92 12.20
CA GLU A 281 13.43 16.06 13.12
C GLU A 281 12.28 16.18 14.12
N HIS A 282 11.03 15.97 13.69
CA HIS A 282 9.84 16.11 14.54
C HIS A 282 9.61 14.89 15.47
N PHE A 283 10.04 13.72 15.01
CA PHE A 283 9.83 12.45 15.74
C PHE A 283 11.15 11.70 15.93
N PRO A 284 12.09 12.27 16.68
CA PRO A 284 13.37 11.59 16.95
C PRO A 284 13.13 10.31 17.74
N GLY A 285 13.93 9.29 17.47
CA GLY A 285 13.89 8.03 18.22
C GLY A 285 12.97 6.96 17.63
N ILE A 286 12.66 7.03 16.33
CA ILE A 286 12.00 5.94 15.59
C ILE A 286 12.85 4.67 15.74
N ASP A 287 12.27 3.60 16.30
CA ASP A 287 12.97 2.33 16.54
C ASP A 287 13.12 1.52 15.26
N LEU A 288 12.06 1.51 14.44
CA LEU A 288 12.02 0.80 13.16
C LEU A 288 11.26 1.63 12.13
N ALA A 289 11.81 1.75 10.93
CA ALA A 289 11.12 2.34 9.79
C ALA A 289 10.99 1.33 8.65
N ILE A 290 9.78 1.20 8.12
CA ILE A 290 9.49 0.41 6.93
C ILE A 290 9.28 1.40 5.78
N LEU A 291 10.17 1.38 4.79
CA LEU A 291 10.14 2.25 3.62
C LEU A 291 9.77 1.47 2.36
N GLU A 292 9.12 2.12 1.40
CA GLU A 292 8.95 1.51 0.09
C GLU A 292 10.29 1.41 -0.64
N ASN A 293 10.43 0.37 -1.45
CA ASN A 293 11.61 0.10 -2.28
C ASN A 293 11.21 -0.78 -3.47
N GLY A 294 10.23 -0.34 -4.24
CA GLY A 294 9.77 -1.09 -5.39
C GLY A 294 8.83 -0.29 -6.28
N GLN A 295 8.42 -0.90 -7.39
CA GLN A 295 7.47 -0.36 -8.37
C GLN A 295 7.84 1.03 -8.94
N TYR A 296 9.07 1.49 -8.69
CA TYR A 296 9.61 2.74 -9.22
C TYR A 296 9.85 2.65 -10.74
N ASN A 297 9.82 3.80 -11.39
CA ASN A 297 10.18 3.96 -12.79
C ASN A 297 10.54 5.43 -13.08
N ILE A 298 11.48 5.66 -13.98
CA ILE A 298 11.91 7.01 -14.39
C ILE A 298 10.78 7.85 -15.01
N ARG A 299 9.71 7.21 -15.47
CA ARG A 299 8.53 7.87 -16.07
C ARG A 299 7.55 8.43 -15.04
N TRP A 300 7.69 8.02 -13.75
CA TRP A 300 6.93 8.55 -12.62
C TRP A 300 7.80 8.75 -11.38
N PRO A 301 8.86 9.58 -11.49
CA PRO A 301 9.95 9.70 -10.51
C PRO A 301 9.52 10.29 -9.16
N ARG A 302 8.26 10.70 -9.01
CA ARG A 302 7.71 11.22 -7.76
C ARG A 302 6.65 10.33 -7.13
N VAL A 303 6.26 9.25 -7.82
CA VAL A 303 5.22 8.35 -7.34
C VAL A 303 5.78 7.34 -6.37
N HIS A 304 7.01 6.90 -6.62
CA HIS A 304 7.76 5.95 -5.78
C HIS A 304 9.19 6.43 -5.57
N THR A 305 9.76 6.08 -4.42
CA THR A 305 11.17 6.37 -4.09
C THR A 305 12.10 5.64 -5.08
N MET A 306 12.93 6.40 -5.77
CA MET A 306 13.90 5.83 -6.72
C MET A 306 15.09 5.19 -5.97
N PRO A 307 15.76 4.18 -6.56
CA PRO A 307 16.89 3.49 -5.92
C PRO A 307 17.99 4.41 -5.39
N ASP A 308 18.30 5.48 -6.11
CA ASP A 308 19.31 6.47 -5.72
C ASP A 308 18.86 7.41 -4.59
N GLU A 309 17.55 7.47 -4.30
CA GLU A 309 16.95 8.30 -3.26
C GLU A 309 16.75 7.55 -1.93
N LEU A 310 16.69 6.21 -1.94
CA LEU A 310 16.39 5.42 -0.75
C LEU A 310 17.39 5.65 0.39
N ALA A 311 18.68 5.74 0.09
CA ALA A 311 19.70 6.03 1.08
C ALA A 311 19.55 7.43 1.71
N MET A 312 19.06 8.41 0.95
CA MET A 312 18.76 9.75 1.46
C MET A 312 17.58 9.69 2.42
N ALA A 313 16.48 9.01 2.02
CA ALA A 313 15.32 8.82 2.88
C ALA A 313 15.68 8.15 4.23
N MET A 314 16.51 7.10 4.18
CA MET A 314 17.01 6.42 5.39
C MET A 314 17.84 7.36 6.27
N SER A 315 18.80 8.07 5.70
CA SER A 315 19.67 8.97 6.47
C SER A 315 18.91 10.12 7.12
N GLU A 316 17.94 10.69 6.40
CA GLU A 316 17.18 11.86 6.85
C GLU A 316 16.11 11.51 7.88
N LEU A 317 15.48 10.34 7.75
CA LEU A 317 14.49 9.88 8.71
C LEU A 317 15.13 9.51 10.06
N GLY A 318 16.36 9.02 10.08
CA GLY A 318 17.14 8.78 11.28
C GLY A 318 16.61 7.69 12.21
N ALA A 319 15.94 6.67 11.69
CA ALA A 319 15.48 5.53 12.48
C ALA A 319 16.66 4.62 12.89
N LYS A 320 16.51 3.90 14.00
CA LYS A 320 17.55 2.99 14.54
C LYS A 320 17.73 1.74 13.66
N ARG A 321 16.64 1.27 13.04
CA ARG A 321 16.61 0.10 12.15
C ARG A 321 15.65 0.32 11.00
N TYR A 322 15.91 -0.30 9.86
CA TYR A 322 15.08 -0.21 8.66
C TYR A 322 14.66 -1.59 8.17
N ALA A 323 13.51 -1.65 7.52
CA ALA A 323 13.10 -2.70 6.61
C ALA A 323 12.52 -2.05 5.36
N THR A 324 12.44 -2.77 4.25
CA THR A 324 11.82 -2.25 3.04
C THR A 324 10.69 -3.15 2.54
N GLY A 325 9.73 -2.56 1.86
CA GLY A 325 8.59 -3.24 1.27
C GLY A 325 8.31 -2.76 -0.14
N HIS A 326 7.10 -3.01 -0.63
CA HIS A 326 6.59 -2.67 -1.95
C HIS A 326 7.26 -3.46 -3.08
N HIS A 327 7.82 -4.62 -2.76
CA HIS A 327 8.46 -5.57 -3.67
C HIS A 327 8.25 -7.03 -3.25
N GLY A 328 8.82 -7.97 -3.98
CA GLY A 328 8.91 -9.39 -3.59
C GLY A 328 7.63 -10.22 -3.77
N LYS A 329 6.50 -9.62 -4.20
CA LYS A 329 5.24 -10.37 -4.35
C LYS A 329 4.46 -10.07 -5.62
N PHE A 330 4.43 -8.82 -6.07
CA PHE A 330 3.67 -8.38 -7.24
C PHE A 330 4.56 -7.62 -8.22
N CYS A 331 4.21 -7.71 -9.51
CA CYS A 331 4.80 -6.91 -10.56
C CYS A 331 3.78 -5.86 -11.04
N ILE A 332 4.05 -4.60 -10.76
CA ILE A 332 3.22 -3.45 -11.14
C ILE A 332 4.03 -2.43 -11.95
N SER A 333 5.37 -2.53 -11.91
CA SER A 333 6.32 -1.72 -12.66
C SER A 333 7.15 -2.56 -13.63
N THR A 334 8.28 -2.02 -14.09
CA THR A 334 9.13 -2.62 -15.14
C THR A 334 10.59 -2.81 -14.73
N HIS A 335 10.90 -2.73 -13.43
CA HIS A 335 12.22 -3.12 -12.92
C HIS A 335 12.29 -4.65 -12.72
N PRO A 336 13.47 -5.27 -12.78
CA PRO A 336 13.66 -6.68 -12.44
C PRO A 336 13.15 -6.98 -11.03
N TRP A 337 12.57 -8.18 -10.84
CA TRP A 337 11.95 -8.58 -9.57
C TRP A 337 12.92 -8.57 -8.39
N ASP A 338 14.20 -8.83 -8.65
CA ASP A 338 15.29 -8.94 -7.66
C ASP A 338 16.05 -7.62 -7.42
N GLU A 339 15.84 -6.61 -8.27
CA GLU A 339 16.53 -5.32 -8.15
C GLU A 339 16.28 -4.62 -6.81
N PRO A 340 15.06 -4.61 -6.23
CA PRO A 340 14.82 -4.00 -4.92
C PRO A 340 15.65 -4.61 -3.78
N PHE A 341 15.90 -5.92 -3.77
CA PHE A 341 16.73 -6.56 -2.73
C PHE A 341 18.19 -6.10 -2.79
N ALA A 342 18.71 -5.84 -4.00
CA ALA A 342 20.03 -5.26 -4.15
C ALA A 342 20.05 -3.78 -3.73
N ASN A 343 18.99 -3.03 -4.07
CA ASN A 343 18.88 -1.61 -3.75
C ASN A 343 18.82 -1.35 -2.25
N GLU A 344 18.02 -2.12 -1.48
CA GLU A 344 17.94 -1.94 -0.03
C GLU A 344 19.28 -2.15 0.66
N THR A 345 20.02 -3.18 0.24
CA THR A 345 21.36 -3.47 0.76
C THR A 345 22.35 -2.33 0.45
N ALA A 346 22.36 -1.87 -0.80
CA ALA A 346 23.22 -0.78 -1.23
C ALA A 346 22.87 0.55 -0.54
N ALA A 347 21.57 0.83 -0.38
CA ALA A 347 21.10 2.04 0.29
C ALA A 347 21.45 2.04 1.79
N ALA A 348 21.27 0.92 2.49
CA ALA A 348 21.61 0.79 3.90
C ALA A 348 23.12 0.95 4.14
N LEU A 349 23.95 0.34 3.30
CA LEU A 349 25.41 0.53 3.34
C LEU A 349 25.79 1.99 3.13
N LYS A 350 25.20 2.64 2.11
CA LYS A 350 25.46 4.05 1.80
C LYS A 350 25.03 4.99 2.92
N ALA A 351 23.88 4.71 3.54
CA ALA A 351 23.34 5.49 4.66
C ALA A 351 24.04 5.16 6.00
N GLY A 352 24.76 4.06 6.10
CA GLY A 352 25.39 3.60 7.34
C GLY A 352 24.39 3.16 8.41
N VAL A 353 23.25 2.55 7.98
CA VAL A 353 22.14 2.20 8.86
C VAL A 353 21.94 0.69 9.00
N ASN A 354 21.21 0.30 10.04
CA ASN A 354 20.87 -1.09 10.34
C ASN A 354 19.66 -1.54 9.50
N LEU A 355 19.82 -2.57 8.68
CA LEU A 355 18.77 -3.11 7.81
C LEU A 355 18.31 -4.49 8.28
N ALA A 356 17.01 -4.70 8.37
CA ALA A 356 16.39 -6.00 8.48
C ALA A 356 15.89 -6.44 7.09
N THR A 357 16.26 -7.62 6.68
CA THR A 357 15.85 -8.23 5.39
C THR A 357 15.07 -9.52 5.63
N PRO A 358 13.83 -9.43 6.15
CA PRO A 358 13.05 -10.63 6.43
C PRO A 358 12.70 -11.37 5.16
N ARG A 359 12.72 -12.70 5.21
CA ARG A 359 12.03 -13.52 4.21
C ARG A 359 10.52 -13.36 4.37
N ILE A 360 9.75 -13.61 3.31
CA ILE A 360 8.29 -13.59 3.42
C ILE A 360 7.84 -14.60 4.48
N GLY A 361 7.12 -14.15 5.51
CA GLY A 361 6.59 -14.93 6.61
C GLY A 361 7.57 -15.21 7.77
N GLU A 362 8.81 -14.75 7.68
CA GLU A 362 9.78 -14.85 8.77
C GLU A 362 9.43 -13.90 9.91
N THR A 363 9.50 -14.41 11.14
CA THR A 363 9.34 -13.60 12.35
C THR A 363 10.65 -12.92 12.68
N VAL A 364 10.68 -11.59 12.64
CA VAL A 364 11.85 -10.78 13.02
C VAL A 364 11.57 -10.07 14.34
N PHE A 365 12.39 -10.29 15.36
CA PHE A 365 12.28 -9.57 16.63
C PHE A 365 12.82 -8.15 16.50
N ILE A 366 12.13 -7.19 17.17
CA ILE A 366 12.40 -5.75 17.07
C ILE A 366 12.58 -5.08 18.44
#